data_0cf189d8706c605adc31e705259a41a9
#
_entry.id   0cf189d8706c605adc31e705259a41a9
#
_cell.length_a   1.000
_cell.length_b   1.000
_cell.length_c   1.000
_cell.angle_alpha   90.00
_cell.angle_beta   90.00
_cell.angle_gamma   90.00
#
_symmetry.space_group_name_H-M   'P 1'
#
loop_
_entity.id
_entity.type
_entity.pdbx_description
1 polymer ?
#
loop_
_entity_poly.entity_id
_entity_poly.type
_entity_poly.pdbx_seq_one_letter_code
_entity_poly.pdbx_strand_id
1 'polypeptide(L)'
;MQKLYYQFPGTWFGDCMPFGHGDKFYLYHQRDTRKPGPFGEPFGWDLATTSDFVHYEDKGVAIPRGTDEEQDQFIFAGSVFEAEGQYHIFYTGYNRDYPALGKPSQVLMHAYSDDLVTWHKTQDALTFTPQEGYDPDDWRDPWVIRDEENDQYLLILGCLLYTSPSPRDR
;
A
#
# COMPACT_ATOMS: atom_id res chain seq x y z
N MET A 1 27.16 -1.15 -17.28
CA MET A 1 27.05 -2.10 -16.14
C MET A 1 25.57 -2.37 -15.98
N GLN A 2 25.14 -3.59 -16.19
CA GLN A 2 23.73 -3.99 -16.07
C GLN A 2 23.36 -3.92 -14.58
N LYS A 3 22.33 -3.11 -14.23
CA LYS A 3 21.85 -3.06 -12.83
C LYS A 3 21.08 -4.34 -12.55
N LEU A 4 21.43 -5.04 -11.48
CA LEU A 4 20.73 -6.27 -11.04
C LEU A 4 19.39 -6.00 -10.36
N TYR A 5 19.01 -4.72 -10.20
CA TYR A 5 17.75 -4.31 -9.56
C TYR A 5 17.26 -3.00 -10.17
N TYR A 6 15.96 -2.83 -10.14
CA TYR A 6 15.30 -1.59 -10.55
C TYR A 6 15.39 -0.55 -9.43
N GLN A 7 15.70 0.67 -9.80
CA GLN A 7 15.63 1.85 -8.93
C GLN A 7 15.52 3.10 -9.77
N PHE A 8 14.52 3.92 -9.50
CA PHE A 8 14.39 5.22 -10.15
C PHE A 8 15.52 6.17 -9.69
N PRO A 9 16.13 6.94 -10.59
CA PRO A 9 17.23 7.84 -10.24
C PRO A 9 16.87 8.86 -9.16
N GLY A 10 17.71 8.99 -8.15
CA GLY A 10 17.57 9.99 -7.08
C GLY A 10 16.55 9.62 -5.98
N THR A 11 15.98 8.42 -6.03
CA THR A 11 15.04 7.93 -5.03
C THR A 11 15.45 6.56 -4.52
N TRP A 12 14.76 6.10 -3.48
CA TRP A 12 14.84 4.73 -2.99
C TRP A 12 13.59 3.97 -3.42
N PHE A 13 13.77 2.71 -3.75
CA PHE A 13 12.67 1.79 -3.95
C PHE A 13 12.18 1.38 -2.56
N GLY A 14 11.02 1.89 -2.16
CA GLY A 14 10.39 1.55 -0.89
C GLY A 14 9.74 0.18 -0.93
N ASP A 15 8.74 -0.03 -0.08
CA ASP A 15 8.01 -1.31 -0.06
C ASP A 15 7.50 -1.66 -1.46
N CYS A 16 7.66 -2.93 -1.82
CA CYS A 16 7.21 -3.46 -3.10
C CYS A 16 5.99 -4.34 -2.91
N MET A 17 4.92 -4.04 -3.65
CA MET A 17 3.69 -4.79 -3.72
C MET A 17 3.59 -5.46 -5.10
N PRO A 18 4.19 -6.65 -5.27
CA PRO A 18 4.24 -7.31 -6.56
C PRO A 18 2.92 -7.99 -6.90
N PHE A 19 2.55 -7.96 -8.19
CA PHE A 19 1.43 -8.72 -8.73
C PHE A 19 1.81 -9.33 -10.07
N GLY A 20 1.57 -10.63 -10.25
CA GLY A 20 1.82 -11.35 -11.49
C GLY A 20 0.51 -11.53 -12.27
N HIS A 21 0.50 -11.13 -13.57
CA HIS A 21 -0.61 -11.39 -14.45
C HIS A 21 -0.10 -11.72 -15.86
N GLY A 22 -0.52 -12.87 -16.40
CA GLY A 22 -0.03 -13.38 -17.67
C GLY A 22 1.48 -13.62 -17.63
N ASP A 23 2.21 -13.01 -18.56
CA ASP A 23 3.66 -13.08 -18.68
C ASP A 23 4.39 -11.88 -18.04
N LYS A 24 3.66 -11.03 -17.31
CA LYS A 24 4.18 -9.80 -16.71
C LYS A 24 4.08 -9.79 -15.19
N PHE A 25 5.03 -9.11 -14.58
CA PHE A 25 5.03 -8.74 -13.18
C PHE A 25 4.87 -7.22 -13.09
N TYR A 26 3.91 -6.81 -12.29
CA TYR A 26 3.60 -5.43 -11.93
C TYR A 26 4.19 -5.18 -10.55
N LEU A 27 5.17 -4.29 -10.48
CA LEU A 27 5.90 -3.99 -9.26
C LEU A 27 5.48 -2.60 -8.79
N TYR A 28 4.42 -2.55 -8.00
CA TYR A 28 4.03 -1.31 -7.35
C TYR A 28 4.99 -1.04 -6.20
N HIS A 29 5.38 0.21 -6.04
CA HIS A 29 6.35 0.56 -5.02
C HIS A 29 6.21 2.01 -4.57
N GLN A 30 6.65 2.28 -3.37
CA GLN A 30 6.78 3.63 -2.85
C GLN A 30 8.04 4.27 -3.42
N ARG A 31 7.95 5.55 -3.79
CA ARG A 31 9.10 6.36 -4.21
C ARG A 31 9.59 7.18 -3.01
N ASP A 32 10.41 6.57 -2.19
CA ASP A 32 10.96 7.19 -0.98
C ASP A 32 12.12 8.12 -1.32
N THR A 33 12.03 9.38 -0.93
CA THR A 33 13.09 10.37 -1.12
C THR A 33 14.04 10.44 0.09
N ARG A 34 13.71 9.80 1.22
CA ARG A 34 14.46 9.80 2.49
C ARG A 34 14.60 11.18 3.14
N LYS A 35 14.25 12.25 2.48
CA LYS A 35 14.35 13.63 3.01
C LYS A 35 13.16 14.46 2.55
N PRO A 36 12.56 15.25 3.46
CA PRO A 36 12.81 15.26 4.90
C PRO A 36 12.36 13.94 5.56
N GLY A 37 13.05 13.53 6.62
CA GLY A 37 12.61 12.36 7.40
C GLY A 37 11.47 12.69 8.36
N PRO A 38 10.77 11.65 8.92
CA PRO A 38 10.80 10.27 8.46
C PRO A 38 10.01 10.09 7.16
N PHE A 39 10.25 9.06 6.39
CA PHE A 39 9.58 8.69 5.14
C PHE A 39 9.82 9.62 3.93
N GLY A 40 10.51 10.76 4.08
CA GLY A 40 10.75 11.70 3.00
C GLY A 40 9.55 12.58 2.64
N GLU A 41 9.45 12.97 1.37
CA GLU A 41 8.29 13.69 0.84
C GLU A 41 7.08 12.75 0.70
N PRO A 42 5.86 13.26 0.86
CA PRO A 42 4.65 12.47 0.65
C PRO A 42 4.62 11.80 -0.73
N PHE A 43 4.23 10.53 -0.76
CA PHE A 43 4.25 9.69 -1.95
C PHE A 43 2.99 8.83 -2.10
N GLY A 44 2.69 8.48 -3.34
CA GLY A 44 1.76 7.43 -3.70
C GLY A 44 2.48 6.14 -4.10
N TRP A 45 1.83 5.29 -4.88
CA TRP A 45 2.47 4.14 -5.50
C TRP A 45 2.87 4.46 -6.93
N ASP A 46 4.13 4.18 -7.24
CA ASP A 46 4.64 4.11 -8.60
C ASP A 46 4.57 2.67 -9.11
N LEU A 47 4.63 2.50 -10.42
CA LEU A 47 4.59 1.21 -11.07
C LEU A 47 5.80 1.02 -12.00
N ALA A 48 6.47 -0.10 -11.84
CA ALA A 48 7.37 -0.66 -12.86
C ALA A 48 6.85 -2.02 -13.32
N THR A 49 7.03 -2.36 -14.59
CA THR A 49 6.69 -3.67 -15.14
C THR A 49 7.92 -4.39 -15.66
N THR A 50 7.90 -5.72 -15.59
CA THR A 50 8.95 -6.59 -16.10
C THR A 50 8.38 -7.96 -16.48
N SER A 51 9.03 -8.66 -17.43
CA SER A 51 8.72 -10.07 -17.73
C SER A 51 9.89 -11.00 -17.39
N ASP A 52 11.06 -10.45 -17.03
CA ASP A 52 12.29 -11.23 -16.85
C ASP A 52 13.14 -10.81 -15.64
N PHE A 53 12.71 -9.80 -14.89
CA PHE A 53 13.44 -9.17 -13.76
C PHE A 53 14.84 -8.65 -14.12
N VAL A 54 15.07 -8.41 -15.40
CA VAL A 54 16.31 -7.83 -15.95
C VAL A 54 16.00 -6.51 -16.66
N HIS A 55 14.93 -6.50 -17.45
CA HIS A 55 14.44 -5.34 -18.16
C HIS A 55 13.18 -4.81 -17.50
N TYR A 56 13.19 -3.52 -17.18
CA TYR A 56 12.08 -2.87 -16.48
C TYR A 56 11.57 -1.69 -17.31
N GLU A 57 10.27 -1.53 -17.33
CA GLU A 57 9.58 -0.38 -17.87
C GLU A 57 8.95 0.42 -16.75
N ASP A 58 9.38 1.68 -16.56
CA ASP A 58 8.76 2.62 -15.62
C ASP A 58 7.45 3.14 -16.21
N LYS A 59 6.36 2.94 -15.50
CA LYS A 59 5.01 3.41 -15.87
C LYS A 59 4.63 4.71 -15.14
N GLY A 60 5.49 5.19 -14.25
CA GLY A 60 5.22 6.36 -13.43
C GLY A 60 4.26 6.08 -12.28
N VAL A 61 3.51 7.10 -11.88
CA VAL A 61 2.57 7.04 -10.76
C VAL A 61 1.34 6.21 -11.15
N ALA A 62 1.10 5.11 -10.42
CA ALA A 62 -0.11 4.30 -10.55
C ALA A 62 -1.25 4.79 -9.65
N ILE A 63 -0.95 5.01 -8.36
CA ILE A 63 -1.90 5.57 -7.41
C ILE A 63 -1.31 6.85 -6.85
N PRO A 64 -1.84 8.03 -7.22
CA PRO A 64 -1.38 9.30 -6.67
C PRO A 64 -1.75 9.41 -5.19
N ARG A 65 -0.87 10.00 -4.39
CA ARG A 65 -1.19 10.37 -3.02
C ARG A 65 -2.37 11.35 -2.94
N GLY A 66 -2.99 11.45 -1.79
CA GLY A 66 -3.91 12.53 -1.47
C GLY A 66 -3.20 13.86 -1.21
N THR A 67 -3.98 14.88 -0.89
CA THR A 67 -3.47 16.17 -0.41
C THR A 67 -2.90 16.04 1.01
N ASP A 68 -2.35 17.13 1.54
CA ASP A 68 -1.83 17.13 2.92
C ASP A 68 -2.94 17.03 3.98
N GLU A 69 -4.18 17.37 3.60
CA GLU A 69 -5.37 17.28 4.46
C GLU A 69 -6.15 15.96 4.31
N GLU A 70 -5.78 15.10 3.37
CA GLU A 70 -6.45 13.82 3.14
C GLU A 70 -5.77 12.67 3.89
N GLN A 71 -6.52 11.60 4.13
CA GLN A 71 -6.04 10.44 4.89
C GLN A 71 -4.83 9.78 4.25
N ASP A 72 -4.78 9.71 2.93
CA ASP A 72 -3.68 9.14 2.17
C ASP A 72 -2.67 10.18 1.68
N GLN A 73 -2.31 11.11 2.56
CA GLN A 73 -1.16 12.01 2.40
C GLN A 73 0.08 11.21 1.96
N PHE A 74 0.27 10.01 2.54
CA PHE A 74 1.18 8.97 2.08
C PHE A 74 0.38 7.69 1.81
N ILE A 75 0.77 6.93 0.80
CA ILE A 75 0.26 5.59 0.56
C ILE A 75 1.34 4.59 0.96
N PHE A 76 1.11 3.90 2.09
CA PHE A 76 1.98 2.83 2.58
C PHE A 76 1.61 1.49 1.95
N ALA A 77 2.23 0.42 2.41
CA ALA A 77 2.09 -0.89 1.82
C ALA A 77 0.64 -1.42 1.80
N GLY A 78 0.42 -2.39 0.94
CA GLY A 78 -0.85 -3.05 0.73
C GLY A 78 -0.70 -4.23 -0.22
N SER A 79 -1.79 -4.68 -0.81
CA SER A 79 -1.78 -5.81 -1.73
C SER A 79 -2.72 -5.62 -2.90
N VAL A 80 -2.31 -6.17 -4.04
CA VAL A 80 -3.13 -6.26 -5.26
C VAL A 80 -3.74 -7.66 -5.33
N PHE A 81 -4.99 -7.76 -5.73
CA PHE A 81 -5.69 -9.02 -5.97
C PHE A 81 -6.72 -8.87 -7.08
N GLU A 82 -7.16 -9.98 -7.65
CA GLU A 82 -8.23 -10.03 -8.65
C GLU A 82 -9.51 -10.57 -8.01
N ALA A 83 -10.62 -9.90 -8.23
CA ALA A 83 -11.94 -10.32 -7.80
C ALA A 83 -13.01 -9.82 -8.78
N GLU A 84 -14.01 -10.64 -9.05
CA GLU A 84 -15.18 -10.28 -9.87
C GLU A 84 -14.83 -9.70 -11.26
N GLY A 85 -13.69 -10.10 -11.82
CA GLY A 85 -13.21 -9.66 -13.12
C GLY A 85 -12.57 -8.27 -13.15
N GLN A 86 -12.27 -7.72 -11.99
CA GLN A 86 -11.49 -6.48 -11.82
C GLN A 86 -10.28 -6.71 -10.90
N TYR A 87 -9.32 -5.78 -10.96
CA TYR A 87 -8.20 -5.75 -10.05
C TYR A 87 -8.49 -4.77 -8.92
N HIS A 88 -8.10 -5.15 -7.73
CA HIS A 88 -8.35 -4.39 -6.52
C HIS A 88 -7.05 -4.21 -5.74
N ILE A 89 -6.95 -3.10 -5.04
CA ILE A 89 -5.90 -2.83 -4.07
C ILE A 89 -6.56 -2.44 -2.75
N PHE A 90 -6.16 -3.09 -1.65
CA PHE A 90 -6.22 -2.47 -0.34
C PHE A 90 -4.84 -1.95 0.02
N TYR A 91 -4.76 -0.72 0.48
CA TYR A 91 -3.54 -0.04 0.87
C TYR A 91 -3.70 0.72 2.18
N THR A 92 -2.60 1.06 2.82
CA THR A 92 -2.60 1.88 4.01
C THR A 92 -2.52 3.35 3.63
N GLY A 93 -3.58 4.10 3.90
CA GLY A 93 -3.57 5.56 3.85
C GLY A 93 -3.01 6.11 5.16
N TYR A 94 -1.93 6.87 5.09
CA TYR A 94 -1.26 7.46 6.24
C TYR A 94 -1.25 8.98 6.16
N ASN A 95 -1.68 9.63 7.25
CA ASN A 95 -1.53 11.07 7.43
C ASN A 95 -0.79 11.35 8.73
N ARG A 96 0.41 11.96 8.60
CA ARG A 96 1.31 12.24 9.73
C ARG A 96 0.77 13.27 10.71
N ASP A 97 -0.15 14.12 10.25
CA ASP A 97 -0.66 15.24 11.03
C ASP A 97 -1.95 14.89 11.79
N TYR A 98 -2.60 13.79 11.44
CA TYR A 98 -3.89 13.36 12.01
C TYR A 98 -3.85 13.04 13.51
N PRO A 99 -2.78 12.43 14.07
CA PRO A 99 -2.71 12.22 15.52
C PRO A 99 -2.85 13.50 16.35
N ALA A 100 -2.29 14.62 15.87
CA ALA A 100 -2.44 15.91 16.52
C ALA A 100 -3.88 16.45 16.50
N LEU A 101 -4.72 15.93 15.60
CA LEU A 101 -6.14 16.26 15.46
C LEU A 101 -7.05 15.23 16.13
N GLY A 102 -6.50 14.23 16.85
CA GLY A 102 -7.24 13.14 17.49
C GLY A 102 -7.87 12.15 16.49
N LYS A 103 -7.30 12.07 15.28
CA LYS A 103 -7.70 11.13 14.23
C LYS A 103 -6.66 10.02 14.09
N PRO A 104 -7.04 8.79 13.66
CA PRO A 104 -6.07 7.74 13.39
C PRO A 104 -5.11 8.16 12.27
N SER A 105 -3.81 7.92 12.46
CA SER A 105 -2.82 8.20 11.42
C SER A 105 -2.93 7.22 10.27
N GLN A 106 -3.39 5.99 10.52
CA GLN A 106 -3.45 4.89 9.55
C GLN A 106 -4.87 4.34 9.43
N VAL A 107 -5.32 4.17 8.20
CA VAL A 107 -6.55 3.45 7.86
C VAL A 107 -6.31 2.62 6.59
N LEU A 108 -7.11 1.58 6.40
CA LEU A 108 -7.09 0.85 5.12
C LEU A 108 -8.02 1.54 4.14
N MET A 109 -7.52 1.76 2.94
CA MET A 109 -8.25 2.37 1.83
C MET A 109 -8.21 1.45 0.62
N HIS A 110 -9.07 1.72 -0.36
CA HIS A 110 -9.27 0.84 -1.50
C HIS A 110 -9.21 1.61 -2.83
N ALA A 111 -8.69 0.93 -3.85
CA ALA A 111 -8.77 1.34 -5.25
C ALA A 111 -9.04 0.12 -6.15
N TYR A 112 -9.55 0.36 -7.34
CA TYR A 112 -9.78 -0.67 -8.35
C TYR A 112 -9.22 -0.26 -9.71
N SER A 113 -9.00 -1.25 -10.59
CA SER A 113 -8.47 -1.06 -11.93
C SER A 113 -9.00 -2.13 -12.89
N ASP A 114 -9.13 -1.78 -14.16
CA ASP A 114 -9.44 -2.73 -15.24
C ASP A 114 -8.19 -3.16 -16.02
N ASP A 115 -7.04 -2.48 -15.81
CA ASP A 115 -5.83 -2.64 -16.65
C ASP A 115 -4.52 -2.81 -15.87
N LEU A 116 -4.56 -2.81 -14.52
CA LEU A 116 -3.38 -2.85 -13.62
C LEU A 116 -2.46 -1.61 -13.72
N VAL A 117 -2.85 -0.59 -14.46
CA VAL A 117 -2.06 0.63 -14.66
C VAL A 117 -2.80 1.87 -14.17
N THR A 118 -4.08 1.98 -14.53
CA THR A 118 -4.93 3.10 -14.15
C THR A 118 -5.81 2.72 -12.97
N TRP A 119 -5.67 3.40 -11.85
CA TRP A 119 -6.36 3.08 -10.61
C TRP A 119 -7.36 4.15 -10.20
N HIS A 120 -8.51 3.71 -9.71
CA HIS A 120 -9.60 4.56 -9.25
C HIS A 120 -9.85 4.33 -7.76
N LYS A 121 -9.60 5.36 -6.94
CA LYS A 121 -9.89 5.31 -5.49
C LYS A 121 -11.40 5.29 -5.26
N THR A 122 -11.87 4.41 -4.36
CA THR A 122 -13.30 4.28 -4.03
C THR A 122 -13.78 5.28 -2.97
N GLN A 123 -12.96 6.24 -2.61
CA GLN A 123 -13.24 7.19 -1.53
C GLN A 123 -13.58 6.43 -0.22
N ASP A 124 -14.62 6.84 0.49
CA ASP A 124 -14.93 6.30 1.82
C ASP A 124 -15.65 4.94 1.81
N ALA A 125 -16.07 4.45 0.64
CA ALA A 125 -16.95 3.27 0.54
C ALA A 125 -16.32 1.98 1.10
N LEU A 126 -14.98 1.83 1.01
CA LEU A 126 -14.23 0.68 1.51
C LEU A 126 -13.03 1.14 2.36
N THR A 127 -13.29 2.04 3.30
CA THR A 127 -12.30 2.51 4.27
C THR A 127 -12.50 1.80 5.61
N PHE A 128 -11.45 1.13 6.11
CA PHE A 128 -11.49 0.43 7.39
C PHE A 128 -10.60 1.14 8.40
N THR A 129 -11.25 1.76 9.38
CA THR A 129 -10.58 2.44 10.49
C THR A 129 -10.19 1.46 11.59
N PRO A 130 -9.18 1.81 12.41
CA PRO A 130 -8.83 1.01 13.58
C PRO A 130 -10.03 0.73 14.49
N GLN A 131 -10.14 -0.52 14.92
CA GLN A 131 -11.22 -0.97 15.81
C GLN A 131 -10.89 -0.65 17.27
N GLU A 132 -11.90 -0.59 18.12
CA GLU A 132 -11.70 -0.40 19.55
C GLU A 132 -10.77 -1.48 20.14
N GLY A 133 -9.80 -1.05 20.93
CA GLY A 133 -8.78 -1.91 21.53
C GLY A 133 -7.51 -2.10 20.72
N TYR A 134 -7.47 -1.55 19.49
CA TYR A 134 -6.26 -1.54 18.65
C TYR A 134 -5.62 -0.15 18.60
N ASP A 135 -4.30 -0.14 18.38
CA ASP A 135 -3.54 1.09 18.24
C ASP A 135 -3.91 1.80 16.92
N PRO A 136 -4.35 3.07 16.96
CA PRO A 136 -4.72 3.82 15.75
C PRO A 136 -3.54 4.18 14.85
N ASP A 137 -2.30 4.00 15.33
CA ASP A 137 -1.08 4.30 14.58
C ASP A 137 -0.37 3.03 14.07
N ASP A 138 -0.93 1.85 14.38
CA ASP A 138 -0.45 0.55 13.92
C ASP A 138 -1.59 -0.29 13.33
N TRP A 139 -2.17 0.20 12.21
CA TRP A 139 -3.27 -0.41 11.48
C TRP A 139 -2.98 -0.36 9.98
N ARG A 140 -2.19 -1.35 9.45
CA ARG A 140 -1.56 -1.25 8.14
C ARG A 140 -1.30 -2.59 7.45
N ASP A 141 -0.71 -2.49 6.24
CA ASP A 141 -0.19 -3.58 5.44
C ASP A 141 -1.24 -4.66 5.12
N PRO A 142 -2.39 -4.28 4.53
CA PRO A 142 -3.44 -5.22 4.23
C PRO A 142 -3.02 -6.24 3.17
N TRP A 143 -3.37 -7.50 3.43
CA TRP A 143 -3.22 -8.59 2.48
C TRP A 143 -4.53 -9.32 2.29
N VAL A 144 -4.97 -9.52 1.04
CA VAL A 144 -6.21 -10.22 0.73
C VAL A 144 -5.91 -11.63 0.25
N ILE A 145 -6.62 -12.60 0.83
CA ILE A 145 -6.54 -14.01 0.50
C ILE A 145 -7.92 -14.48 0.03
N ARG A 146 -7.98 -15.22 -1.08
CA ARG A 146 -9.18 -15.93 -1.50
C ARG A 146 -9.32 -17.20 -0.68
N ASP A 147 -10.41 -17.34 0.05
CA ASP A 147 -10.84 -18.57 0.73
C ASP A 147 -11.85 -19.29 -0.16
N GLU A 148 -11.37 -20.24 -0.95
CA GLU A 148 -12.19 -20.97 -1.92
C GLU A 148 -13.20 -21.92 -1.23
N GLU A 149 -12.86 -22.43 -0.04
CA GLU A 149 -13.72 -23.38 0.69
C GLU A 149 -15.02 -22.72 1.16
N ASN A 150 -14.93 -21.46 1.60
CA ASN A 150 -16.07 -20.70 2.13
C ASN A 150 -16.61 -19.64 1.17
N ASP A 151 -16.09 -19.59 -0.06
CA ASP A 151 -16.48 -18.62 -1.08
C ASP A 151 -16.42 -17.16 -0.61
N GLN A 152 -15.31 -16.78 0.03
CA GLN A 152 -15.11 -15.46 0.61
C GLN A 152 -13.68 -14.94 0.40
N TYR A 153 -13.48 -13.66 0.68
CA TYR A 153 -12.16 -13.04 0.77
C TYR A 153 -11.85 -12.72 2.24
N LEU A 154 -10.63 -13.04 2.66
CA LEU A 154 -10.11 -12.70 3.97
C LEU A 154 -9.12 -11.55 3.84
N LEU A 155 -9.33 -10.48 4.57
CA LEU A 155 -8.40 -9.37 4.66
C LEU A 155 -7.61 -9.48 5.96
N ILE A 156 -6.31 -9.68 5.84
CA ILE A 156 -5.35 -9.76 6.95
C ILE A 156 -4.56 -8.46 6.99
N LEU A 157 -4.29 -7.94 8.16
CA LEU A 157 -3.54 -6.70 8.33
C LEU A 157 -2.59 -6.76 9.54
N GLY A 158 -1.57 -5.94 9.54
CA GLY A 158 -0.73 -5.67 10.69
C GLY A 158 -1.41 -4.69 11.65
N CYS A 159 -1.60 -5.09 12.91
CA CYS A 159 -2.15 -4.22 13.93
C CYS A 159 -1.58 -4.57 15.31
N LEU A 160 -1.52 -3.59 16.20
CA LEU A 160 -1.13 -3.79 17.59
C LEU A 160 -2.36 -3.71 18.50
N LEU A 161 -2.41 -4.61 19.49
CA LEU A 161 -3.38 -4.53 20.59
C LEU A 161 -2.85 -3.54 21.63
N TYR A 162 -3.68 -2.59 22.00
CA TYR A 162 -3.35 -1.53 22.96
C TYR A 162 -2.98 -2.07 24.38
N THR A 163 -3.30 -3.33 24.69
CA THR A 163 -3.25 -3.88 26.05
C THR A 163 -2.37 -5.12 26.21
N SER A 164 -1.67 -5.57 25.17
CA SER A 164 -0.85 -6.78 25.29
C SER A 164 0.63 -6.45 25.25
N PRO A 165 1.34 -6.40 26.39
CA PRO A 165 2.79 -6.40 26.35
C PRO A 165 3.24 -7.68 25.63
N SER A 166 4.06 -7.53 24.60
CA SER A 166 4.70 -8.65 23.92
C SER A 166 5.38 -9.56 24.96
N PRO A 167 5.28 -10.91 24.84
CA PRO A 167 6.01 -11.83 25.70
C PRO A 167 7.54 -11.59 25.69
N ARG A 168 8.04 -10.79 24.76
CA ARG A 168 9.46 -10.40 24.66
C ARG A 168 9.81 -9.18 25.54
N ASP A 169 8.81 -8.48 26.07
CA ASP A 169 8.98 -7.27 26.89
C ASP A 169 8.94 -7.59 28.41
N ARG A 170 9.08 -8.88 28.79
CA ARG A 170 9.17 -9.39 30.15
C ARG A 170 10.56 -9.91 30.49
#